data_e7cfd0844bc148b0dd7ddeb3327785f7
#
_entry.id   e7cfd0844bc148b0dd7ddeb3327785f7
#
_cell.length_a   1.000
_cell.length_b   1.000
_cell.length_c   1.000
_cell.angle_alpha   90.00
_cell.angle_beta   90.00
_cell.angle_gamma   90.00
#
_symmetry.space_group_name_H-M   'P 1'
#
loop_
_entity.id
_entity.type
_entity.pdbx_description
1 polymer ?
#
loop_
_entity_poly.entity_id
_entity_poly.type
_entity_poly.pdbx_seq_one_letter_code
_entity_poly.pdbx_strand_id
1 'polypeptide(L)'
;MDPIEILKKYYDPGSALFQTLIIHGQMVSEKSLQVAQSVSHLKPDITFIHQAAMLHDIGIGDCNAPFIGCHGTHPYVCHGILGRDILEKEGLVRHGLVCERHVATGITAKEIQSRSLPMPVRDMLPVTIEEKIICYADKFFSKNGSSSHEKTIPEIEAGLFPYGMEQILRFQALDRLLGDT
;
A
#
# COMPACT_ATOMS: atom_id res chain seq x y z
N MET A 1 5.72 -0.23 18.58
CA MET A 1 4.73 0.84 18.34
C MET A 1 3.41 0.18 17.98
N ASP A 2 2.28 0.70 18.48
CA ASP A 2 0.95 0.23 18.09
C ASP A 2 0.45 1.06 16.88
N PRO A 3 0.25 0.46 15.70
CA PRO A 3 -0.20 1.18 14.52
C PRO A 3 -1.63 1.72 14.65
N ILE A 4 -2.48 1.08 15.45
CA ILE A 4 -3.86 1.54 15.66
C ILE A 4 -3.85 2.87 16.43
N GLU A 5 -2.97 3.04 17.40
CA GLU A 5 -2.84 4.31 18.14
C GLU A 5 -2.34 5.46 17.23
N ILE A 6 -1.55 5.15 16.19
CA ILE A 6 -1.17 6.15 15.18
C ILE A 6 -2.40 6.51 14.33
N LEU A 7 -3.15 5.52 13.83
CA LEU A 7 -4.37 5.78 13.04
C LEU A 7 -5.39 6.63 13.80
N LYS A 8 -5.58 6.39 15.11
CA LYS A 8 -6.50 7.16 15.96
C LYS A 8 -6.16 8.65 16.10
N LYS A 9 -4.91 9.04 15.84
CA LYS A 9 -4.53 10.47 15.85
C LYS A 9 -5.09 11.22 14.64
N TYR A 10 -5.35 10.53 13.53
CA TYR A 10 -5.72 11.12 12.25
C TYR A 10 -7.16 10.81 11.84
N TYR A 11 -7.75 9.76 12.42
CA TYR A 11 -9.08 9.26 12.05
C TYR A 11 -9.94 9.01 13.27
N ASP A 12 -11.21 9.43 13.20
CA ASP A 12 -12.21 9.09 14.22
C ASP A 12 -12.46 7.57 14.23
N PRO A 13 -12.22 6.87 15.37
CA PRO A 13 -12.47 5.44 15.48
C PRO A 13 -13.91 4.99 15.17
N GLY A 14 -14.89 5.89 15.31
CA GLY A 14 -16.29 5.66 14.95
C GLY A 14 -16.61 5.78 13.46
N SER A 15 -15.68 6.30 12.66
CA SER A 15 -15.90 6.52 11.24
C SER A 15 -15.80 5.26 10.40
N ALA A 16 -16.58 5.19 9.31
CA ALA A 16 -16.51 4.10 8.33
C ALA A 16 -15.12 4.01 7.69
N LEU A 17 -14.46 5.16 7.47
CA LEU A 17 -13.12 5.21 6.92
C LEU A 17 -12.09 4.56 7.84
N PHE A 18 -12.14 4.84 9.16
CA PHE A 18 -11.26 4.19 10.13
C PHE A 18 -11.44 2.67 10.11
N GLN A 19 -12.70 2.20 10.09
CA GLN A 19 -12.97 0.75 10.01
C GLN A 19 -12.43 0.14 8.70
N THR A 20 -12.57 0.85 7.58
CA THR A 20 -12.00 0.40 6.29
C THR A 20 -10.48 0.28 6.37
N LEU A 21 -9.79 1.27 6.96
CA LEU A 21 -8.33 1.24 7.12
C LEU A 21 -7.88 0.08 8.03
N ILE A 22 -8.59 -0.17 9.14
CA ILE A 22 -8.28 -1.28 10.04
C ILE A 22 -8.46 -2.62 9.32
N ILE A 23 -9.61 -2.85 8.69
CA ILE A 23 -9.91 -4.14 8.04
C ILE A 23 -8.94 -4.40 6.89
N HIS A 24 -8.73 -3.42 6.01
CA HIS A 24 -7.80 -3.55 4.89
C HIS A 24 -6.36 -3.74 5.38
N GLY A 25 -5.91 -2.93 6.35
CA GLY A 25 -4.58 -3.06 6.94
C GLY A 25 -4.33 -4.42 7.58
N GLN A 26 -5.33 -5.00 8.26
CA GLN A 26 -5.25 -6.34 8.83
C GLN A 26 -5.10 -7.41 7.74
N MET A 27 -5.93 -7.38 6.70
CA MET A 27 -5.83 -8.34 5.58
C MET A 27 -4.46 -8.28 4.89
N VAL A 28 -3.98 -7.05 4.60
CA VAL A 28 -2.65 -6.86 4.00
C VAL A 28 -1.54 -7.32 4.94
N SER A 29 -1.66 -7.06 6.24
CA SER A 29 -0.70 -7.51 7.25
C SER A 29 -0.65 -9.04 7.33
N GLU A 30 -1.79 -9.72 7.41
CA GLU A 30 -1.87 -11.18 7.47
C GLU A 30 -1.23 -11.82 6.23
N LYS A 31 -1.58 -11.34 5.04
CA LYS A 31 -0.97 -11.81 3.79
C LYS A 31 0.53 -11.53 3.74
N SER A 32 0.96 -10.34 4.17
CA SER A 32 2.38 -9.98 4.22
C SER A 32 3.17 -10.89 5.15
N LEU A 33 2.61 -11.27 6.31
CA LEU A 33 3.25 -12.18 7.26
C LEU A 33 3.34 -13.61 6.70
N GLN A 34 2.32 -14.09 5.97
CA GLN A 34 2.38 -15.37 5.27
C GLN A 34 3.49 -15.39 4.21
N VAL A 35 3.54 -14.35 3.37
CA VAL A 35 4.60 -14.18 2.35
C VAL A 35 5.97 -14.08 3.01
N ALA A 36 6.12 -13.31 4.10
CA ALA A 36 7.38 -13.19 4.81
C ALA A 36 7.88 -14.53 5.37
N GLN A 37 6.96 -15.41 5.78
CA GLN A 37 7.29 -16.75 6.24
C GLN A 37 7.80 -17.63 5.10
N SER A 38 7.20 -17.60 3.91
CA SER A 38 7.64 -18.37 2.74
C SER A 38 9.05 -17.94 2.28
N VAL A 39 9.40 -16.67 2.42
CA VAL A 39 10.72 -16.11 2.08
C VAL A 39 11.60 -15.86 3.31
N SER A 40 11.45 -16.62 4.39
CA SER A 40 12.18 -16.44 5.66
C SER A 40 13.72 -16.46 5.52
N HIS A 41 14.22 -17.12 4.48
CA HIS A 41 15.65 -17.12 4.13
C HIS A 41 16.20 -15.71 3.81
N LEU A 42 15.34 -14.77 3.40
CA LEU A 42 15.68 -13.35 3.17
C LEU A 42 15.64 -12.51 4.46
N LYS A 43 15.28 -13.11 5.61
CA LYS A 43 15.27 -12.51 6.94
C LYS A 43 14.45 -11.21 7.04
N PRO A 44 13.19 -11.17 6.56
CA PRO A 44 12.37 -9.97 6.66
C PRO A 44 12.07 -9.61 8.14
N ASP A 45 11.98 -8.31 8.43
CA ASP A 45 11.60 -7.77 9.73
C ASP A 45 10.07 -7.90 9.93
N ILE A 46 9.65 -8.99 10.59
CA ILE A 46 8.24 -9.35 10.79
C ILE A 46 7.49 -8.27 11.57
N THR A 47 8.12 -7.70 12.60
CA THR A 47 7.49 -6.64 13.40
C THR A 47 7.26 -5.38 12.57
N PHE A 48 8.24 -5.00 11.77
CA PHE A 48 8.12 -3.86 10.86
C PHE A 48 7.05 -4.11 9.79
N ILE A 49 7.02 -5.30 9.18
CA ILE A 49 6.00 -5.68 8.17
C ILE A 49 4.60 -5.49 8.74
N HIS A 50 4.30 -6.03 9.92
CA HIS A 50 3.00 -5.86 10.55
C HIS A 50 2.65 -4.38 10.72
N GLN A 51 3.54 -3.61 11.32
CA GLN A 51 3.31 -2.19 11.61
C GLN A 51 3.12 -1.37 10.32
N ALA A 52 3.98 -1.60 9.32
CA ALA A 52 3.95 -0.85 8.07
C ALA A 52 2.74 -1.23 7.19
N ALA A 53 2.35 -2.50 7.16
CA ALA A 53 1.14 -2.95 6.47
C ALA A 53 -0.12 -2.32 7.07
N MET A 54 -0.21 -2.20 8.40
CA MET A 54 -1.33 -1.52 9.05
C MET A 54 -1.41 -0.02 8.74
N LEU A 55 -0.29 0.62 8.39
CA LEU A 55 -0.19 2.07 8.19
C LEU A 55 -0.05 2.49 6.73
N HIS A 56 0.11 1.55 5.78
CA HIS A 56 0.48 1.86 4.39
C HIS A 56 -0.47 2.84 3.68
N ASP A 57 -1.71 2.87 4.11
CA ASP A 57 -2.79 3.71 3.55
C ASP A 57 -3.16 4.93 4.39
N ILE A 58 -2.40 5.25 5.43
CA ILE A 58 -2.75 6.34 6.36
C ILE A 58 -2.99 7.70 5.68
N GLY A 59 -2.49 7.93 4.48
CA GLY A 59 -2.68 9.17 3.73
C GLY A 59 -3.98 9.27 2.93
N ILE A 60 -4.87 8.27 2.99
CA ILE A 60 -6.05 8.19 2.13
C ILE A 60 -7.13 9.26 2.46
N GLY A 61 -7.19 9.71 3.72
CA GLY A 61 -8.23 10.64 4.19
C GLY A 61 -8.24 11.99 3.47
N ASP A 62 -7.08 12.46 3.04
CA ASP A 62 -6.93 13.72 2.31
C ASP A 62 -7.20 13.58 0.80
N CYS A 63 -7.54 12.39 0.33
CA CYS A 63 -7.84 12.11 -1.06
C CYS A 63 -9.33 12.26 -1.39
N ASN A 64 -9.62 12.57 -2.65
CA ASN A 64 -10.96 12.53 -3.20
C ASN A 64 -11.28 11.09 -3.66
N ALA A 65 -11.88 10.31 -2.78
CA ALA A 65 -12.28 8.92 -3.01
C ALA A 65 -13.62 8.63 -2.32
N PRO A 66 -14.74 9.20 -2.82
CA PRO A 66 -16.06 9.11 -2.18
C PRO A 66 -16.54 7.66 -1.98
N PHE A 67 -16.11 6.73 -2.84
CA PHE A 67 -16.45 5.30 -2.78
C PHE A 67 -15.93 4.58 -1.50
N ILE A 68 -15.00 5.19 -0.77
CA ILE A 68 -14.51 4.72 0.54
C ILE A 68 -14.72 5.76 1.65
N GLY A 69 -15.56 6.77 1.40
CA GLY A 69 -15.87 7.82 2.37
C GLY A 69 -14.82 8.92 2.52
N CYS A 70 -13.89 9.05 1.57
CA CYS A 70 -12.88 10.11 1.56
C CYS A 70 -13.32 11.29 0.70
N HIS A 71 -13.36 12.49 1.28
CA HIS A 71 -13.82 13.72 0.63
C HIS A 71 -12.75 14.82 0.64
N GLY A 72 -11.48 14.42 0.62
CA GLY A 72 -10.34 15.34 0.49
C GLY A 72 -10.21 15.91 -0.92
N THR A 73 -9.15 16.67 -1.15
CA THR A 73 -8.94 17.42 -2.41
C THR A 73 -7.90 16.78 -3.34
N HIS A 74 -7.06 15.90 -2.82
CA HIS A 74 -5.99 15.29 -3.61
C HIS A 74 -6.50 14.10 -4.46
N PRO A 75 -5.97 13.91 -5.68
CA PRO A 75 -6.23 12.67 -6.43
C PRO A 75 -5.83 11.44 -5.62
N TYR A 76 -6.58 10.34 -5.80
CA TYR A 76 -6.36 9.10 -5.03
C TYR A 76 -4.92 8.57 -5.12
N VAL A 77 -4.26 8.74 -6.26
CA VAL A 77 -2.86 8.32 -6.47
C VAL A 77 -1.88 8.98 -5.49
N CYS A 78 -2.25 10.10 -4.88
CA CYS A 78 -1.40 10.84 -3.94
C CYS A 78 -1.40 10.25 -2.52
N HIS A 79 -2.26 9.26 -2.18
CA HIS A 79 -2.35 8.77 -0.80
C HIS A 79 -1.01 8.26 -0.26
N GLY A 80 -0.17 7.70 -1.12
CA GLY A 80 1.15 7.21 -0.69
C GLY A 80 2.09 8.33 -0.23
N ILE A 81 2.20 9.43 -0.98
CA ILE A 81 3.02 10.59 -0.59
C ILE A 81 2.45 11.31 0.63
N LEU A 82 1.11 11.43 0.71
CA LEU A 82 0.45 12.02 1.88
C LEU A 82 0.67 11.16 3.14
N GLY A 83 0.61 9.85 3.00
CA GLY A 83 0.92 8.90 4.08
C GLY A 83 2.38 8.99 4.52
N ARG A 84 3.30 9.16 3.58
CA ARG A 84 4.71 9.40 3.90
C ARG A 84 4.87 10.66 4.73
N ASP A 85 4.28 11.78 4.32
CA ASP A 85 4.38 13.06 5.03
C ASP A 85 3.81 12.97 6.46
N ILE A 86 2.72 12.22 6.65
CA ILE A 86 2.13 11.94 7.96
C ILE A 86 3.11 11.16 8.83
N LEU A 87 3.63 10.04 8.33
CA LEU A 87 4.48 9.16 9.12
C LEU A 87 5.88 9.72 9.39
N GLU A 88 6.41 10.56 8.50
CA GLU A 88 7.66 11.30 8.76
C GLU A 88 7.50 12.28 9.93
N LYS A 89 6.34 12.96 10.05
CA LYS A 89 6.03 13.83 11.21
C LYS A 89 5.93 13.05 12.53
N GLU A 90 5.50 11.78 12.47
CA GLU A 90 5.48 10.87 13.63
C GLU A 90 6.86 10.24 13.91
N GLY A 91 7.92 10.59 13.15
CA GLY A 91 9.25 9.99 13.27
C GLY A 91 9.37 8.58 12.66
N LEU A 92 8.37 8.13 11.91
CA LEU A 92 8.25 6.79 11.34
C LEU A 92 8.71 6.75 9.86
N VAL A 93 9.92 7.23 9.58
CA VAL A 93 10.46 7.43 8.22
C VAL A 93 10.39 6.14 7.38
N ARG A 94 10.79 4.98 7.93
CA ARG A 94 10.74 3.71 7.19
C ARG A 94 9.31 3.32 6.81
N HIS A 95 8.33 3.54 7.69
CA HIS A 95 6.91 3.28 7.41
C HIS A 95 6.38 4.24 6.33
N GLY A 96 6.80 5.50 6.36
CA GLY A 96 6.48 6.48 5.33
C GLY A 96 6.98 6.06 3.93
N LEU A 97 8.16 5.43 3.83
CA LEU A 97 8.64 4.90 2.57
C LEU A 97 7.77 3.76 2.03
N VAL A 98 7.19 2.93 2.90
CA VAL A 98 6.21 1.91 2.48
C VAL A 98 4.96 2.58 1.91
N CYS A 99 4.43 3.62 2.59
CA CYS A 99 3.28 4.38 2.06
C CYS A 99 3.57 4.92 0.65
N GLU A 100 4.71 5.59 0.45
CA GLU A 100 5.06 6.19 -0.84
C GLU A 100 5.20 5.14 -1.96
N ARG A 101 5.77 3.97 -1.64
CA ARG A 101 6.26 3.01 -2.64
C ARG A 101 5.32 1.85 -2.94
N HIS A 102 4.19 1.72 -2.20
CA HIS A 102 3.24 0.62 -2.42
C HIS A 102 2.20 0.93 -3.50
N VAL A 103 2.00 2.23 -3.88
CA VAL A 103 0.93 2.64 -4.79
C VAL A 103 1.06 1.95 -6.14
N ALA A 104 0.00 1.28 -6.59
CA ALA A 104 0.06 0.30 -7.67
C ALA A 104 1.19 -0.74 -7.40
N THR A 105 2.19 -0.86 -8.28
CA THR A 105 3.40 -1.68 -8.04
C THR A 105 4.66 -0.81 -7.92
N GLY A 106 4.48 0.38 -7.35
CA GLY A 106 5.43 1.48 -7.40
C GLY A 106 5.25 2.32 -8.67
N ILE A 107 5.71 3.57 -8.62
CA ILE A 107 5.58 4.55 -9.71
C ILE A 107 6.97 5.13 -10.00
N THR A 108 7.39 5.11 -11.27
CA THR A 108 8.67 5.69 -11.69
C THR A 108 8.55 7.19 -11.98
N ALA A 109 9.67 7.91 -11.93
CA ALA A 109 9.76 9.30 -12.38
C ALA A 109 9.23 9.49 -13.80
N LYS A 110 9.53 8.53 -14.70
CA LYS A 110 9.06 8.52 -16.08
C LYS A 110 7.52 8.42 -16.16
N GLU A 111 6.91 7.55 -15.37
CA GLU A 111 5.44 7.41 -15.31
C GLU A 111 4.80 8.69 -14.77
N ILE A 112 5.38 9.30 -13.74
CA ILE A 112 4.90 10.57 -13.18
C ILE A 112 4.91 11.68 -14.25
N GLN A 113 6.00 11.84 -14.97
CA GLN A 113 6.12 12.85 -16.03
C GLN A 113 5.19 12.58 -17.20
N SER A 114 5.20 11.35 -17.74
CA SER A 114 4.42 11.01 -18.93
C SER A 114 2.91 11.07 -18.72
N ARG A 115 2.46 10.85 -17.49
CA ARG A 115 1.04 10.89 -17.11
C ARG A 115 0.65 12.18 -16.40
N SER A 116 1.57 13.12 -16.25
CA SER A 116 1.36 14.41 -15.55
C SER A 116 0.74 14.20 -14.16
N LEU A 117 1.24 13.20 -13.41
CA LEU A 117 0.72 12.92 -12.07
C LEU A 117 1.11 14.06 -11.10
N PRO A 118 0.20 14.50 -10.23
CA PRO A 118 0.43 15.61 -9.31
C PRO A 118 1.26 15.20 -8.08
N MET A 119 2.48 14.74 -8.32
CA MET A 119 3.40 14.27 -7.29
C MET A 119 4.85 14.58 -7.67
N PRO A 120 5.80 14.56 -6.70
CA PRO A 120 7.21 14.81 -6.96
C PRO A 120 7.78 13.84 -7.99
N VAL A 121 8.57 14.37 -8.95
CA VAL A 121 9.18 13.57 -10.02
C VAL A 121 10.41 12.85 -9.49
N ARG A 122 10.20 11.64 -8.99
CA ARG A 122 11.24 10.69 -8.54
C ARG A 122 10.71 9.27 -8.60
N ASP A 123 11.61 8.29 -8.56
CA ASP A 123 11.18 6.89 -8.46
C ASP A 123 10.64 6.57 -7.05
N MET A 124 9.45 6.01 -7.02
CA MET A 124 8.73 5.55 -5.83
C MET A 124 8.47 4.05 -5.97
N LEU A 125 9.55 3.27 -6.04
CA LEU A 125 9.52 1.82 -6.21
C LEU A 125 9.87 1.12 -4.89
N PRO A 126 9.27 -0.04 -4.56
CA PRO A 126 9.66 -0.82 -3.39
C PRO A 126 11.11 -1.33 -3.51
N VAL A 127 11.95 -1.01 -2.52
CA VAL A 127 13.39 -1.31 -2.50
C VAL A 127 13.70 -2.47 -1.57
N THR A 128 13.31 -2.36 -0.28
CA THR A 128 13.60 -3.40 0.71
C THR A 128 12.69 -4.61 0.54
N ILE A 129 13.06 -5.73 1.15
CA ILE A 129 12.23 -6.94 1.09
C ILE A 129 10.86 -6.71 1.72
N GLU A 130 10.80 -5.96 2.81
CA GLU A 130 9.56 -5.63 3.51
C GLU A 130 8.65 -4.74 2.65
N GLU A 131 9.22 -3.72 1.98
CA GLU A 131 8.48 -2.87 1.05
C GLU A 131 7.89 -3.69 -0.11
N LYS A 132 8.66 -4.64 -0.65
CA LYS A 132 8.21 -5.54 -1.72
C LYS A 132 7.09 -6.48 -1.26
N ILE A 133 7.24 -7.08 -0.07
CA ILE A 133 6.24 -7.96 0.52
C ILE A 133 4.92 -7.22 0.70
N ILE A 134 4.95 -6.03 1.32
CA ILE A 134 3.71 -5.25 1.57
C ILE A 134 3.09 -4.77 0.26
N CYS A 135 3.90 -4.26 -0.67
CA CYS A 135 3.43 -3.84 -1.99
C CYS A 135 2.76 -5.00 -2.76
N TYR A 136 3.32 -6.20 -2.68
CA TYR A 136 2.76 -7.41 -3.29
C TYR A 136 1.44 -7.81 -2.60
N ALA A 137 1.44 -7.95 -1.28
CA ALA A 137 0.29 -8.38 -0.49
C ALA A 137 -0.93 -7.46 -0.64
N ASP A 138 -0.73 -6.14 -0.73
CA ASP A 138 -1.81 -5.17 -0.92
C ASP A 138 -2.61 -5.42 -2.20
N LYS A 139 -1.99 -5.96 -3.26
CA LYS A 139 -2.69 -6.16 -4.55
C LYS A 139 -3.80 -7.19 -4.46
N PHE A 140 -3.75 -8.10 -3.50
CA PHE A 140 -4.76 -9.15 -3.31
C PHE A 140 -6.09 -8.63 -2.74
N PHE A 141 -6.12 -7.43 -2.18
CA PHE A 141 -7.31 -6.91 -1.50
C PHE A 141 -7.81 -5.59 -2.10
N SER A 142 -9.12 -5.36 -1.99
CA SER A 142 -9.75 -4.10 -2.39
C SER A 142 -10.34 -3.40 -1.18
N LYS A 143 -10.32 -2.07 -1.20
CA LYS A 143 -10.96 -1.21 -0.19
C LYS A 143 -12.45 -1.02 -0.43
N ASN A 144 -12.98 -1.50 -1.57
CA ASN A 144 -14.38 -1.32 -1.96
C ASN A 144 -15.26 -2.37 -1.31
N GLY A 145 -15.84 -2.06 -0.15
CA GLY A 145 -16.95 -2.81 0.46
C GLY A 145 -16.61 -4.27 0.82
N SER A 146 -17.37 -4.82 1.65
CA SER A 146 -17.64 -6.21 2.09
C SER A 146 -16.74 -7.40 1.67
N SER A 147 -15.67 -7.28 0.93
CA SER A 147 -14.97 -8.46 0.45
C SER A 147 -13.66 -8.72 1.17
N SER A 148 -13.71 -9.66 2.09
CA SER A 148 -12.59 -10.54 2.45
C SER A 148 -12.12 -11.39 1.25
N HIS A 149 -12.53 -11.06 0.02
CA HIS A 149 -12.14 -11.78 -1.19
C HIS A 149 -10.69 -11.47 -1.53
N GLU A 150 -9.86 -12.49 -1.46
CA GLU A 150 -8.50 -12.45 -1.96
C GLU A 150 -8.52 -12.63 -3.48
N LYS A 151 -8.04 -11.64 -4.22
CA LYS A 151 -7.99 -11.66 -5.69
C LYS A 151 -7.00 -12.71 -6.19
N THR A 152 -7.34 -13.32 -7.30
CA THR A 152 -6.43 -14.17 -8.08
C THR A 152 -5.42 -13.32 -8.86
N ILE A 153 -4.29 -13.93 -9.26
CA ILE A 153 -3.28 -13.26 -10.11
C ILE A 153 -3.89 -12.63 -11.37
N PRO A 154 -4.75 -13.34 -12.16
CA PRO A 154 -5.41 -12.72 -13.31
C PRO A 154 -6.28 -11.50 -12.98
N GLU A 155 -6.97 -11.49 -11.84
CA GLU A 155 -7.77 -10.35 -11.40
C GLU A 155 -6.89 -9.15 -11.03
N ILE A 156 -5.73 -9.41 -10.41
CA ILE A 156 -4.75 -8.37 -10.10
C ILE A 156 -4.19 -7.77 -11.38
N GLU A 157 -3.75 -8.59 -12.34
CA GLU A 157 -3.22 -8.13 -13.62
C GLU A 157 -4.26 -7.33 -14.41
N ALA A 158 -5.51 -7.79 -14.45
CA ALA A 158 -6.62 -7.05 -15.06
C ALA A 158 -6.85 -5.69 -14.39
N GLY A 159 -6.73 -5.61 -13.06
CA GLY A 159 -6.83 -4.37 -12.31
C GLY A 159 -5.65 -3.40 -12.53
N LEU A 160 -4.47 -3.92 -12.82
CA LEU A 160 -3.27 -3.13 -13.10
C LEU A 160 -3.19 -2.66 -14.57
N PHE A 161 -3.85 -3.36 -15.49
CA PHE A 161 -3.80 -3.07 -16.94
C PHE A 161 -4.09 -1.59 -17.30
N PRO A 162 -5.08 -0.90 -16.70
CA PRO A 162 -5.34 0.53 -16.99
C PRO A 162 -4.17 1.46 -16.62
N TYR A 163 -3.28 0.99 -15.74
CA TYR A 163 -2.10 1.75 -15.31
C TYR A 163 -0.85 1.46 -16.15
N GLY A 164 -0.97 0.58 -17.14
CA GLY A 164 0.08 0.28 -18.12
C GLY A 164 0.78 -1.06 -17.89
N MET A 165 1.36 -1.59 -18.97
CA MET A 165 2.04 -2.90 -18.98
C MET A 165 3.18 -2.97 -17.96
N GLU A 166 3.88 -1.87 -17.73
CA GLU A 166 4.99 -1.82 -16.76
C GLU A 166 4.54 -2.18 -15.34
N GLN A 167 3.29 -1.83 -14.96
CA GLN A 167 2.73 -2.20 -13.66
C GLN A 167 2.54 -3.72 -13.56
N ILE A 168 2.05 -4.36 -14.61
CA ILE A 168 1.88 -5.82 -14.68
C ILE A 168 3.25 -6.51 -14.61
N LEU A 169 4.22 -6.05 -15.38
CA LEU A 169 5.57 -6.63 -15.39
C LEU A 169 6.25 -6.53 -14.01
N ARG A 170 6.07 -5.41 -13.30
CA ARG A 170 6.57 -5.25 -11.92
C ARG A 170 5.83 -6.19 -10.96
N PHE A 171 4.51 -6.32 -11.09
CA PHE A 171 3.75 -7.28 -10.29
C PHE A 171 4.24 -8.71 -10.51
N GLN A 172 4.39 -9.14 -11.76
CA GLN A 172 4.91 -10.47 -12.11
C GLN A 172 6.34 -10.70 -11.58
N ALA A 173 7.17 -9.64 -11.53
CA ALA A 173 8.50 -9.75 -10.92
C ALA A 173 8.41 -9.93 -9.39
N LEU A 174 7.47 -9.27 -8.73
CA LEU A 174 7.18 -9.50 -7.31
C LEU A 174 6.63 -10.91 -7.08
N ASP A 175 5.72 -11.37 -7.92
CA ASP A 175 5.11 -12.70 -7.84
C ASP A 175 6.16 -13.83 -7.99
N ARG A 176 7.09 -13.69 -8.94
CA ARG A 176 8.23 -14.63 -9.07
C ARG A 176 9.17 -14.64 -7.86
N LEU A 177 9.26 -13.54 -7.14
CA LEU A 177 10.12 -13.42 -5.95
C LEU A 177 9.45 -13.91 -4.68
N LEU A 178 8.14 -13.70 -4.56
CA LEU A 178 7.38 -13.75 -3.30
C LEU A 178 6.22 -14.75 -3.34
N GLY A 179 5.75 -15.13 -4.53
CA GLY A 179 4.66 -16.08 -4.71
C GLY A 179 5.07 -17.49 -4.29
N ASP A 180 4.10 -18.26 -3.84
CA ASP A 180 4.32 -19.68 -3.55
C ASP A 180 4.62 -20.42 -4.88
N THR A 181 5.80 -21.07 -4.94
CA THR A 181 6.20 -21.95 -6.03
C THR A 181 5.58 -23.32 -5.87
#